data_d538cec20beec8182484fdf11338701f
#
_entry.id   d538cec20beec8182484fdf11338701f
#
_cell.length_a   1.000
_cell.length_b   1.000
_cell.length_c   1.000
_cell.angle_alpha   90.00
_cell.angle_beta   90.00
_cell.angle_gamma   90.00
#
_symmetry.space_group_name_H-M   'P 1'
#
loop_
_entity.id
_entity.type
_entity.pdbx_description
1 polymer ?
#
loop_
_entity_poly.entity_id
_entity_poly.type
_entity_poly.pdbx_seq_one_letter_code
_entity_poly.pdbx_strand_id
1 'polypeptide(L)'
;MNKSEKYEQLLPQVTALVEGEPDVIARMANVAALLHREMSFWWTGFYRILDGELVLGPFQGPIACTRIARGRGVCGTSWNEGRTIVVPDVEQFPGHIACSSESRSEIVVPVRQDGDIVAVLDIDSREFSTFDDTDRRYLERIADLIC
;
A
#
# COMPACT_ATOMS: atom_id res chain seq x y z
N MET A 1 -11.79 5.10 -19.40
CA MET A 1 -11.37 3.79 -18.90
C MET A 1 -11.77 3.68 -17.42
N ASN A 2 -12.45 2.61 -17.03
CA ASN A 2 -12.82 2.41 -15.65
C ASN A 2 -11.64 1.87 -14.82
N LYS A 3 -11.82 1.79 -13.51
CA LYS A 3 -10.78 1.36 -12.57
C LYS A 3 -10.25 -0.04 -12.89
N SER A 4 -11.14 -0.98 -13.16
CA SER A 4 -10.78 -2.37 -13.48
C SER A 4 -9.92 -2.45 -14.74
N GLU A 5 -10.30 -1.71 -15.78
CA GLU A 5 -9.54 -1.67 -17.04
C GLU A 5 -8.14 -1.07 -16.83
N LYS A 6 -8.03 -0.03 -15.99
CA LYS A 6 -6.73 0.56 -15.65
C LYS A 6 -5.82 -0.47 -14.98
N TYR A 7 -6.35 -1.21 -14.01
CA TYR A 7 -5.57 -2.25 -13.33
C TYR A 7 -5.16 -3.37 -14.28
N GLU A 8 -6.06 -3.78 -15.19
CA GLU A 8 -5.74 -4.83 -16.16
C GLU A 8 -4.58 -4.42 -17.07
N GLN A 9 -4.51 -3.13 -17.46
CA GLN A 9 -3.39 -2.62 -18.24
C GLN A 9 -2.12 -2.50 -17.40
N LEU A 10 -2.27 -2.28 -16.10
CA LEU A 10 -1.15 -2.04 -15.19
C LEU A 10 -0.44 -3.34 -14.79
N LEU A 11 -1.16 -4.43 -14.64
CA LEU A 11 -0.61 -5.71 -14.20
C LEU A 11 0.59 -6.21 -15.04
N PRO A 12 0.53 -6.22 -16.38
CA PRO A 12 1.70 -6.61 -17.18
C PRO A 12 2.90 -5.70 -16.97
N GLN A 13 2.66 -4.42 -16.71
CA GLN A 13 3.74 -3.46 -16.43
C GLN A 13 4.38 -3.74 -15.08
N VAL A 14 3.59 -4.06 -14.05
CA VAL A 14 4.11 -4.46 -12.74
C VAL A 14 4.97 -5.72 -12.89
N THR A 15 4.45 -6.73 -13.58
CA THR A 15 5.18 -7.97 -13.83
C THR A 15 6.52 -7.70 -14.49
N ALA A 16 6.53 -6.83 -15.50
CA ALA A 16 7.76 -6.47 -16.21
C ALA A 16 8.78 -5.75 -15.31
N LEU A 17 8.30 -4.93 -14.37
CA LEU A 17 9.18 -4.21 -13.45
C LEU A 17 9.85 -5.12 -12.41
N VAL A 18 9.15 -6.16 -11.96
CA VAL A 18 9.67 -7.05 -10.92
C VAL A 18 10.43 -8.24 -11.50
N GLU A 19 10.07 -8.66 -12.70
CA GLU A 19 10.71 -9.78 -13.37
C GLU A 19 12.18 -9.47 -13.67
N GLY A 20 13.07 -10.33 -13.21
CA GLY A 20 14.50 -10.13 -13.40
C GLY A 20 15.15 -9.17 -12.39
N GLU A 21 14.39 -8.53 -11.51
CA GLU A 21 14.94 -7.70 -10.46
C GLU A 21 14.86 -8.43 -9.11
N PRO A 22 15.98 -8.89 -8.54
CA PRO A 22 15.97 -9.63 -7.28
C PRO A 22 15.84 -8.75 -6.03
N ASP A 23 16.15 -7.46 -6.13
CA ASP A 23 16.11 -6.58 -4.96
C ASP A 23 14.69 -6.09 -4.67
N VAL A 24 14.17 -6.45 -3.50
CA VAL A 24 12.82 -6.09 -3.07
C VAL A 24 12.62 -4.58 -2.99
N ILE A 25 13.63 -3.84 -2.54
CA ILE A 25 13.54 -2.37 -2.43
C ILE A 25 13.39 -1.73 -3.81
N ALA A 26 14.16 -2.20 -4.78
CA ALA A 26 14.06 -1.71 -6.16
C ALA A 26 12.68 -2.02 -6.75
N ARG A 27 12.15 -3.22 -6.50
CA ARG A 27 10.79 -3.59 -6.92
C ARG A 27 9.76 -2.64 -6.31
N MET A 28 9.83 -2.41 -4.99
CA MET A 28 8.92 -1.51 -4.28
C MET A 28 8.98 -0.10 -4.83
N ALA A 29 10.18 0.40 -5.10
CA ALA A 29 10.38 1.76 -5.61
C ALA A 29 9.67 1.97 -6.94
N ASN A 30 9.88 1.07 -7.89
CA ASN A 30 9.27 1.19 -9.22
C ASN A 30 7.77 0.90 -9.22
N VAL A 31 7.32 -0.06 -8.43
CA VAL A 31 5.88 -0.37 -8.34
C VAL A 31 5.14 0.79 -7.68
N ALA A 32 5.69 1.40 -6.63
CA ALA A 32 5.10 2.58 -6.00
C ALA A 32 4.98 3.72 -7.01
N ALA A 33 6.02 3.98 -7.79
CA ALA A 33 6.02 5.04 -8.80
C ALA A 33 4.98 4.79 -9.89
N LEU A 34 4.90 3.55 -10.38
CA LEU A 34 3.95 3.16 -11.42
C LEU A 34 2.51 3.32 -10.96
N LEU A 35 2.17 2.77 -9.80
CA LEU A 35 0.83 2.88 -9.21
C LEU A 35 0.44 4.33 -8.99
N HIS A 36 1.34 5.10 -8.41
CA HIS A 36 1.10 6.51 -8.11
C HIS A 36 0.75 7.31 -9.35
N ARG A 37 1.51 7.13 -10.42
CA ARG A 37 1.31 7.83 -11.68
C ARG A 37 0.08 7.35 -12.42
N GLU A 38 -0.04 6.04 -12.64
CA GLU A 38 -1.07 5.49 -13.51
C GLU A 38 -2.47 5.51 -12.90
N MET A 39 -2.56 5.37 -11.58
CA MET A 39 -3.84 5.41 -10.87
C MET A 39 -4.16 6.79 -10.30
N SER A 40 -3.26 7.74 -10.42
CA SER A 40 -3.41 9.11 -9.90
C SER A 40 -3.64 9.11 -8.38
N PHE A 41 -2.93 8.24 -7.67
CA PHE A 41 -3.01 8.20 -6.21
C PHE A 41 -2.29 9.39 -5.60
N TRP A 42 -2.75 9.85 -4.44
CA TRP A 42 -2.13 10.97 -3.73
C TRP A 42 -0.87 10.56 -2.95
N TRP A 43 -0.92 9.41 -2.27
CA TRP A 43 0.23 8.83 -1.58
C TRP A 43 0.26 7.33 -1.83
N THR A 44 1.42 6.80 -2.21
CA THR A 44 1.57 5.37 -2.51
C THR A 44 2.92 4.91 -2.02
N GLY A 45 2.94 3.94 -1.12
CA GLY A 45 4.22 3.48 -0.62
C GLY A 45 4.15 2.18 0.16
N PHE A 46 5.34 1.76 0.60
CA PHE A 46 5.51 0.53 1.35
C PHE A 46 6.11 0.85 2.71
N TYR A 47 5.60 0.18 3.73
CA TYR A 47 6.22 0.10 5.04
C TYR A 47 6.75 -1.31 5.23
N ARG A 48 8.03 -1.45 5.60
CA ARG A 48 8.66 -2.75 5.80
C ARG A 48 8.74 -3.09 7.27
N ILE A 49 8.64 -4.36 7.61
CA ILE A 49 8.79 -4.83 8.99
C ILE A 49 10.29 -4.98 9.27
N LEU A 50 10.82 -4.15 10.17
CA LEU A 50 12.21 -4.20 10.62
C LEU A 50 12.22 -4.11 12.15
N ASP A 51 12.88 -5.07 12.81
CA ASP A 51 13.03 -5.07 14.27
C ASP A 51 11.70 -4.91 15.02
N GLY A 52 10.64 -5.59 14.52
CA GLY A 52 9.36 -5.64 15.21
C GLY A 52 8.46 -4.42 15.02
N GLU A 53 8.78 -3.53 14.08
CA GLU A 53 7.94 -2.38 13.74
C GLU A 53 7.92 -2.13 12.24
N LEU A 54 6.94 -1.35 11.79
CA LEU A 54 6.88 -0.90 10.39
C LEU A 54 7.78 0.32 10.22
N VAL A 55 8.62 0.29 9.19
CA VAL A 55 9.55 1.36 8.85
C VAL A 55 9.26 1.83 7.43
N LEU A 56 9.16 3.14 7.26
CA LEU A 56 8.92 3.74 5.95
C LEU A 56 9.93 3.25 4.92
N GLY A 57 9.41 2.70 3.83
CA GLY A 57 10.20 2.26 2.67
C GLY A 57 9.96 3.16 1.47
N PRO A 58 10.14 2.63 0.24
CA PRO A 58 9.92 3.42 -0.97
C PRO A 58 8.48 3.94 -1.07
N PHE A 59 8.33 5.23 -1.38
CA PHE A 59 7.02 5.84 -1.52
C PHE A 59 7.05 7.02 -2.48
N GLN A 60 5.86 7.44 -2.90
CA GLN A 60 5.59 8.62 -3.71
C GLN A 60 4.53 9.45 -2.99
N GLY A 61 4.75 10.76 -2.90
CA GLY A 61 3.81 11.67 -2.24
C GLY A 61 4.48 12.50 -1.14
N PRO A 62 3.68 13.19 -0.31
CA PRO A 62 4.22 14.01 0.77
C PRO A 62 4.88 13.17 1.87
N ILE A 63 5.70 13.84 2.69
CA ILE A 63 6.40 13.18 3.79
C ILE A 63 5.42 12.44 4.70
N ALA A 64 5.89 11.36 5.33
CA ALA A 64 5.06 10.46 6.10
C ALA A 64 5.73 10.06 7.42
N CYS A 65 4.97 9.39 8.30
CA CYS A 65 5.52 8.81 9.52
C CYS A 65 6.61 7.81 9.16
N THR A 66 7.72 7.81 9.88
CA THR A 66 8.83 6.90 9.59
C THR A 66 8.72 5.55 10.30
N ARG A 67 7.98 5.51 11.42
CA ARG A 67 7.84 4.29 12.24
C ARG A 67 6.38 4.13 12.68
N ILE A 68 5.87 2.90 12.58
CA ILE A 68 4.51 2.56 13.01
C ILE A 68 4.58 1.24 13.78
N ALA A 69 4.05 1.23 14.99
CA ALA A 69 4.01 0.03 15.83
C ALA A 69 2.95 -0.95 15.33
N ARG A 70 3.17 -2.24 15.59
CA ARG A 70 2.19 -3.28 15.27
C ARG A 70 0.87 -3.00 15.97
N GLY A 71 -0.23 -3.15 15.24
CA GLY A 71 -1.57 -2.91 15.77
C GLY A 71 -1.98 -1.45 15.85
N ARG A 72 -1.11 -0.53 15.44
CA ARG A 72 -1.40 0.92 15.48
C ARG A 72 -1.75 1.43 14.07
N GLY A 73 -2.79 2.26 14.00
CA GLY A 73 -3.29 2.81 12.75
C GLY A 73 -3.73 1.75 11.77
N VAL A 74 -4.00 2.16 10.52
CA VAL A 74 -4.46 1.24 9.48
C VAL A 74 -3.35 0.28 9.08
N CYS A 75 -2.13 0.78 8.87
CA CYS A 75 -0.97 -0.06 8.51
C CYS A 75 -0.65 -1.10 9.57
N GLY A 76 -0.56 -0.68 10.83
CA GLY A 76 -0.26 -1.59 11.93
C GLY A 76 -1.36 -2.62 12.16
N THR A 77 -2.61 -2.24 11.94
CA THR A 77 -3.76 -3.14 12.07
C THR A 77 -3.78 -4.18 10.93
N SER A 78 -3.51 -3.75 9.70
CA SER A 78 -3.40 -4.67 8.56
C SER A 78 -2.34 -5.74 8.82
N TRP A 79 -1.18 -5.33 9.28
CA TRP A 79 -0.12 -6.27 9.66
C TRP A 79 -0.57 -7.22 10.77
N ASN A 80 -1.12 -6.68 11.86
CA ASN A 80 -1.50 -7.48 13.02
C ASN A 80 -2.62 -8.48 12.72
N GLU A 81 -3.60 -8.09 11.89
CA GLU A 81 -4.72 -8.95 11.53
C GLU A 81 -4.46 -9.82 10.30
N GLY A 82 -3.41 -9.51 9.54
CA GLY A 82 -3.03 -10.28 8.37
C GLY A 82 -4.01 -10.17 7.21
N ARG A 83 -4.64 -9.00 7.02
CA ARG A 83 -5.64 -8.80 5.97
C ARG A 83 -5.61 -7.40 5.41
N THR A 84 -6.11 -7.24 4.19
CA THR A 84 -6.34 -5.94 3.57
C THR A 84 -7.41 -5.19 4.34
N ILE A 85 -7.15 -3.88 4.56
CA ILE A 85 -8.11 -3.00 5.23
C ILE A 85 -8.44 -1.84 4.30
N VAL A 86 -9.74 -1.64 4.04
CA VAL A 86 -10.26 -0.53 3.25
C VAL A 86 -10.98 0.42 4.20
N VAL A 87 -10.53 1.67 4.23
CA VAL A 87 -11.06 2.69 5.15
C VAL A 87 -11.68 3.83 4.35
N PRO A 88 -13.04 3.93 4.32
CA PRO A 88 -13.71 5.01 3.59
C PRO A 88 -13.49 6.38 4.20
N ASP A 89 -13.33 6.44 5.53
CA ASP A 89 -13.09 7.68 6.27
C ASP A 89 -12.13 7.37 7.41
N VAL A 90 -10.92 7.90 7.32
CA VAL A 90 -9.86 7.62 8.29
C VAL A 90 -10.18 8.11 9.70
N GLU A 91 -10.99 9.17 9.83
CA GLU A 91 -11.38 9.67 11.15
C GLU A 91 -12.31 8.72 11.88
N GLN A 92 -12.98 7.83 11.15
CA GLN A 92 -13.85 6.80 11.73
C GLN A 92 -13.09 5.53 12.09
N PHE A 93 -11.83 5.43 11.72
CA PHE A 93 -11.02 4.23 12.00
C PHE A 93 -10.47 4.28 13.43
N PRO A 94 -10.80 3.31 14.29
CA PRO A 94 -10.31 3.29 15.67
C PRO A 94 -8.78 3.27 15.73
N GLY A 95 -8.18 4.23 16.45
CA GLY A 95 -6.74 4.30 16.62
C GLY A 95 -5.98 4.83 15.40
N HIS A 96 -6.68 5.50 14.49
CA HIS A 96 -6.04 6.11 13.31
C HIS A 96 -4.89 7.02 13.71
N ILE A 97 -3.74 6.86 13.02
CA ILE A 97 -2.57 7.72 13.19
C ILE A 97 -2.58 8.76 12.06
N ALA A 98 -2.72 10.04 12.41
CA ALA A 98 -2.73 11.12 11.44
C ALA A 98 -1.29 11.51 11.08
N CYS A 99 -0.67 10.79 10.15
CA CYS A 99 0.63 11.16 9.59
C CYS A 99 0.48 12.35 8.63
N SER A 100 -0.73 12.57 8.10
CA SER A 100 -1.10 13.75 7.32
C SER A 100 -2.54 14.11 7.63
N SER A 101 -2.80 15.41 7.85
CA SER A 101 -4.15 15.92 8.08
C SER A 101 -4.98 15.95 6.80
N GLU A 102 -4.36 15.75 5.63
CA GLU A 102 -5.04 15.80 4.34
C GLU A 102 -5.60 14.45 3.90
N SER A 103 -5.18 13.34 4.50
CA SER A 103 -5.69 12.01 4.18
C SER A 103 -7.14 11.86 4.63
N ARG A 104 -7.99 11.34 3.75
CA ARG A 104 -9.42 11.11 4.02
C ARG A 104 -9.80 9.64 3.98
N SER A 105 -9.25 8.90 3.03
CA SER A 105 -9.49 7.46 2.90
C SER A 105 -8.18 6.73 2.64
N GLU A 106 -8.18 5.43 2.90
CA GLU A 106 -6.95 4.64 2.86
C GLU A 106 -7.23 3.18 2.53
N ILE A 107 -6.30 2.53 1.85
CA ILE A 107 -6.26 1.08 1.72
C ILE A 107 -4.87 0.59 2.07
N VAL A 108 -4.79 -0.49 2.85
CA VAL A 108 -3.52 -1.12 3.22
C VAL A 108 -3.60 -2.61 2.91
N VAL A 109 -2.60 -3.11 2.20
CA VAL A 109 -2.54 -4.50 1.74
C VAL A 109 -1.27 -5.15 2.27
N PRO A 110 -1.37 -6.29 2.96
CA PRO A 110 -0.16 -7.02 3.42
C PRO A 110 0.66 -7.54 2.25
N VAL A 111 1.98 -7.48 2.38
CA VAL A 111 2.93 -8.06 1.44
C VAL A 111 3.59 -9.25 2.13
N ARG A 112 3.50 -10.43 1.49
CA ARG A 112 4.01 -11.67 2.08
C ARG A 112 5.20 -12.20 1.31
N GLN A 113 6.09 -12.86 2.03
CA GLN A 113 7.18 -13.64 1.47
C GLN A 113 7.18 -14.99 2.19
N ASP A 114 7.03 -16.07 1.44
CA ASP A 114 6.95 -17.43 1.99
C ASP A 114 5.89 -17.58 3.09
N GLY A 115 4.76 -16.89 2.91
CA GLY A 115 3.64 -16.94 3.85
C GLY A 115 3.69 -15.95 5.00
N ASP A 116 4.84 -15.35 5.26
CA ASP A 116 5.02 -14.36 6.34
C ASP A 116 4.84 -12.94 5.81
N ILE A 117 4.19 -12.10 6.59
CA ILE A 117 4.06 -10.68 6.24
C ILE A 117 5.40 -9.99 6.49
N VAL A 118 5.96 -9.37 5.45
CA VAL A 118 7.24 -8.67 5.52
C VAL A 118 7.10 -7.16 5.32
N ALA A 119 5.96 -6.71 4.81
CA ALA A 119 5.68 -5.31 4.53
C ALA A 119 4.18 -5.09 4.37
N VAL A 120 3.77 -3.83 4.23
CA VAL A 120 2.43 -3.47 3.78
C VAL A 120 2.55 -2.46 2.66
N LEU A 121 1.60 -2.54 1.71
CA LEU A 121 1.39 -1.53 0.68
C LEU A 121 0.31 -0.60 1.18
N ASP A 122 0.65 0.68 1.32
CA ASP A 122 -0.24 1.71 1.86
C ASP A 122 -0.55 2.74 0.78
N ILE A 123 -1.83 3.02 0.57
CA ILE A 123 -2.27 4.05 -0.38
C ILE A 123 -3.29 4.94 0.31
N ASP A 124 -3.04 6.26 0.25
CA ASP A 124 -3.89 7.26 0.87
C ASP A 124 -4.48 8.19 -0.17
N SER A 125 -5.70 8.66 0.09
CA SER A 125 -6.41 9.62 -0.76
C SER A 125 -6.88 10.81 0.06
N ARG A 126 -6.91 11.98 -0.58
CA ARG A 126 -7.49 13.20 0.02
C ARG A 126 -9.01 13.24 -0.13
N GLU A 127 -9.60 12.24 -0.75
CA GLU A 127 -11.04 12.13 -0.94
C GLU A 127 -11.58 10.97 -0.13
N PHE A 128 -12.86 11.06 0.30
CA PHE A 128 -13.53 9.98 0.99
C PHE A 128 -13.84 8.84 0.02
N SER A 129 -13.86 7.62 0.54
CA SER A 129 -14.34 6.44 -0.16
C SER A 129 -13.68 6.21 -1.53
N THR A 130 -12.40 6.55 -1.66
CA THR A 130 -11.67 6.36 -2.94
C THR A 130 -11.52 4.89 -3.31
N PHE A 131 -11.35 4.02 -2.30
CA PHE A 131 -11.01 2.61 -2.52
C PHE A 131 -12.19 1.70 -2.29
N ASP A 132 -12.34 0.68 -3.13
CA ASP A 132 -13.41 -0.30 -3.04
C ASP A 132 -12.86 -1.73 -3.24
N ASP A 133 -13.75 -2.71 -3.43
CA ASP A 133 -13.36 -4.10 -3.58
C ASP A 133 -12.52 -4.36 -4.84
N THR A 134 -12.71 -3.56 -5.88
CA THR A 134 -11.88 -3.66 -7.09
C THR A 134 -10.43 -3.33 -6.77
N ASP A 135 -10.18 -2.24 -6.02
CA ASP A 135 -8.83 -1.91 -5.57
C ASP A 135 -8.24 -3.02 -4.72
N ARG A 136 -9.02 -3.55 -3.77
CA ARG A 136 -8.57 -4.62 -2.88
C ARG A 136 -8.08 -5.82 -3.69
N ARG A 137 -8.89 -6.30 -4.63
CA ARG A 137 -8.56 -7.49 -5.42
C ARG A 137 -7.31 -7.31 -6.27
N TYR A 138 -7.20 -6.20 -6.98
CA TYR A 138 -6.04 -5.94 -7.84
C TYR A 138 -4.78 -5.62 -7.05
N LEU A 139 -4.90 -4.84 -5.98
CA LEU A 139 -3.74 -4.48 -5.16
C LEU A 139 -3.20 -5.68 -4.40
N GLU A 140 -4.05 -6.64 -4.01
CA GLU A 140 -3.61 -7.91 -3.44
C GLU A 140 -2.78 -8.71 -4.44
N ARG A 141 -3.19 -8.74 -5.71
CA ARG A 141 -2.43 -9.40 -6.78
C ARG A 141 -1.09 -8.72 -7.00
N ILE A 142 -1.07 -7.39 -6.97
CA ILE A 142 0.17 -6.61 -7.13
C ILE A 142 1.10 -6.85 -5.95
N ALA A 143 0.58 -6.85 -4.73
CA ALA A 143 1.36 -7.12 -3.52
C ALA A 143 2.03 -8.50 -3.59
N ASP A 144 1.34 -9.51 -4.15
CA ASP A 144 1.90 -10.86 -4.31
C ASP A 144 3.09 -10.90 -5.27
N LEU A 145 3.25 -9.91 -6.13
CA LEU A 145 4.36 -9.84 -7.09
C LEU A 145 5.63 -9.20 -6.49
N ILE A 146 5.54 -8.57 -5.34
CA ILE A 146 6.67 -7.84 -4.74
C ILE A 146 7.77 -8.79 -4.23
N CYS A 147 7.40 -9.93 -3.66
CA CYS A 147 8.37 -10.88 -3.07
C CYS A 147 8.31 -12.26 -3.71
#